data_84aca9d98a95351e7b0456ba5498526e
#
_entry.id   84aca9d98a95351e7b0456ba5498526e
#
_cell.length_a   1.000
_cell.length_b   1.000
_cell.length_c   1.000
_cell.angle_alpha   90.00
_cell.angle_beta   90.00
_cell.angle_gamma   90.00
#
_symmetry.space_group_name_H-M   'P 1'
#
loop_
_entity.id
_entity.type
_entity.pdbx_description
1 polymer ?
#
loop_
_entity_poly.entity_id
_entity_poly.type
_entity_poly.pdbx_seq_one_letter_code
_entity_poly.pdbx_strand_id
1 'polypeptide(L)'
;MTIEIARAADVAGGEEILAPDDWYVPAAPEALTDRRVEITGPANPAKMAIDALNSGARGWLADLEDASSPTWENIVWSIRNLRDAARGTLADTSPEGRAYAHRGDIRRPIVVTRPRGWHLPEKHVLVDGVRASGSLVDFGLHVLHTARQLLANGHGPYHYLPKLESHLEARLWNDVFTFTEDHLGLPAGSIRATVLIETIPAAFEMDEILHELRDHASGLNAGGWDHLFSLIKVFRDAGPEFVVPDRASVSMSAPFMRAYAELLVKTCHRRGAAAMGGMAAFVPDRADPEVTAAAIEKVRADEQREAHDGFDGSWVAHPDLVEEAERLREEVPPDRFTTHFEPAARLIAEICLADALVDFLTLPAYELLE
;
A
#
# COMPACT_ATOMS: atom_id res chain seq x y z
N MET A 1 8.13 -20.64 -28.97
CA MET A 1 7.11 -19.59 -29.03
C MET A 1 7.72 -18.40 -28.29
N THR A 2 8.23 -17.43 -29.04
CA THR A 2 8.85 -16.24 -28.47
C THR A 2 7.73 -15.42 -27.88
N ILE A 3 7.71 -15.25 -26.54
CA ILE A 3 6.80 -14.28 -25.90
C ILE A 3 7.42 -12.92 -26.20
N GLU A 4 6.88 -12.20 -27.18
CA GLU A 4 7.13 -10.76 -27.30
C GLU A 4 6.49 -10.11 -26.08
N ILE A 5 7.32 -9.79 -25.10
CA ILE A 5 6.94 -8.81 -24.08
C ILE A 5 6.86 -7.49 -24.84
N ALA A 6 5.64 -7.01 -25.05
CA ALA A 6 5.44 -5.68 -25.60
C ALA A 6 6.26 -4.69 -24.75
N ARG A 7 7.12 -3.90 -25.38
CA ARG A 7 7.83 -2.81 -24.70
C ARG A 7 6.79 -1.88 -24.12
N ALA A 8 7.03 -1.33 -22.93
CA ALA A 8 6.16 -0.29 -22.34
C ALA A 8 5.91 0.87 -23.34
N ALA A 9 6.84 1.11 -24.27
CA ALA A 9 6.72 2.05 -25.39
C ALA A 9 5.64 1.68 -26.43
N ASP A 10 5.18 0.43 -26.51
CA ASP A 10 4.14 0.01 -27.43
C ASP A 10 2.73 0.18 -26.87
N VAL A 11 2.60 0.59 -25.61
CA VAL A 11 1.34 0.99 -25.00
C VAL A 11 1.09 2.45 -25.38
N ALA A 12 0.01 2.71 -26.10
CA ALA A 12 -0.34 4.07 -26.57
C ALA A 12 -0.32 5.06 -25.38
N GLY A 13 0.62 6.00 -25.40
CA GLY A 13 0.83 6.99 -24.34
C GLY A 13 2.13 6.80 -23.52
N GLY A 14 2.84 5.69 -23.66
CA GLY A 14 4.09 5.43 -22.92
C GLY A 14 5.24 6.37 -23.31
N GLU A 15 5.27 6.87 -24.55
CA GLU A 15 6.29 7.84 -25.00
C GLU A 15 6.21 9.20 -24.27
N GLU A 16 5.03 9.62 -23.82
CA GLU A 16 4.85 10.88 -23.08
C GLU A 16 5.30 10.82 -21.62
N ILE A 17 5.34 9.64 -21.04
CA ILE A 17 5.59 9.46 -19.60
C ILE A 17 7.07 9.19 -19.29
N LEU A 18 7.84 8.73 -20.25
CA LEU A 18 9.31 8.73 -20.19
C LEU A 18 9.91 10.16 -20.20
N ALA A 19 9.06 11.16 -20.00
CA ALA A 19 9.37 12.56 -19.93
C ALA A 19 10.12 12.93 -18.62
N PRO A 20 10.66 14.12 -18.52
CA PRO A 20 11.97 14.44 -18.03
C PRO A 20 12.24 14.08 -16.56
N ASP A 21 13.51 13.95 -16.23
CA ASP A 21 14.06 13.59 -14.88
C ASP A 21 13.76 14.62 -13.78
N ASP A 22 13.04 15.70 -14.07
CA ASP A 22 12.89 16.90 -13.25
C ASP A 22 11.51 17.06 -12.54
N TRP A 23 10.66 16.04 -12.52
CA TRP A 23 9.38 16.12 -11.81
C TRP A 23 9.41 15.39 -10.45
N TYR A 24 8.64 15.90 -9.50
CA TYR A 24 8.48 15.37 -8.16
C TYR A 24 7.01 15.39 -7.78
N VAL A 25 6.61 14.48 -6.89
CA VAL A 25 5.31 14.59 -6.22
C VAL A 25 5.33 15.79 -5.26
N PRO A 26 4.20 16.45 -4.99
CA PRO A 26 4.14 17.52 -4.01
C PRO A 26 4.57 17.04 -2.63
N ALA A 27 5.16 17.94 -1.85
CA ALA A 27 5.53 17.65 -0.48
C ALA A 27 4.37 17.01 0.30
N ALA A 28 4.67 16.00 1.09
CA ALA A 28 3.69 15.35 1.93
C ALA A 28 3.05 16.36 2.89
N PRO A 29 1.72 16.34 3.08
CA PRO A 29 1.09 17.07 4.18
C PRO A 29 1.74 16.73 5.52
N GLU A 30 1.74 17.66 6.47
CA GLU A 30 2.36 17.47 7.78
C GLU A 30 1.93 16.15 8.45
N ALA A 31 0.66 15.80 8.35
CA ALA A 31 0.12 14.56 8.89
C ALA A 31 0.72 13.29 8.27
N LEU A 32 1.27 13.34 7.04
CA LEU A 32 1.86 12.22 6.33
C LEU A 32 3.40 12.21 6.36
N THR A 33 4.03 13.09 7.12
CA THR A 33 5.51 13.16 7.18
C THR A 33 6.14 12.06 8.03
N ASP A 34 5.40 11.51 8.99
CA ASP A 34 5.85 10.41 9.85
C ASP A 34 4.88 9.23 9.73
N ARG A 35 5.26 8.28 8.88
CA ARG A 35 4.49 7.06 8.58
C ARG A 35 5.25 5.79 8.95
N ARG A 36 6.21 5.88 9.87
CA ARG A 36 7.16 4.80 10.17
C ARG A 36 6.49 3.48 10.57
N VAL A 37 5.32 3.53 11.24
CA VAL A 37 4.53 2.34 11.58
C VAL A 37 3.05 2.64 11.38
N GLU A 38 2.42 1.87 10.51
CA GLU A 38 0.98 1.90 10.28
C GLU A 38 0.36 0.56 10.71
N ILE A 39 -0.72 0.62 11.50
CA ILE A 39 -1.49 -0.58 11.82
C ILE A 39 -2.53 -0.82 10.74
N THR A 40 -2.64 -2.05 10.23
CA THR A 40 -3.68 -2.43 9.28
C THR A 40 -4.77 -3.25 9.96
N GLY A 41 -6.00 -3.02 9.56
CA GLY A 41 -7.14 -3.78 10.05
C GLY A 41 -8.47 -3.24 9.54
N PRO A 42 -9.55 -4.05 9.68
CA PRO A 42 -10.85 -3.69 9.17
C PRO A 42 -11.46 -2.50 9.93
N ALA A 43 -12.28 -1.72 9.24
CA ALA A 43 -13.04 -0.64 9.86
C ALA A 43 -14.35 -1.12 10.52
N ASN A 44 -14.69 -2.39 10.40
CA ASN A 44 -15.79 -3.08 11.08
C ASN A 44 -15.36 -4.47 11.57
N PRO A 45 -15.72 -4.90 12.79
CA PRO A 45 -16.60 -4.24 13.76
C PRO A 45 -15.95 -3.02 14.46
N ALA A 46 -16.77 -2.18 15.08
CA ALA A 46 -16.34 -0.93 15.72
C ALA A 46 -15.21 -1.12 16.74
N LYS A 47 -15.21 -2.25 17.47
CA LYS A 47 -14.14 -2.59 18.41
C LYS A 47 -12.77 -2.67 17.71
N MET A 48 -12.68 -3.27 16.52
CA MET A 48 -11.41 -3.36 15.76
C MET A 48 -10.89 -1.97 15.38
N ALA A 49 -11.80 -1.10 14.92
CA ALA A 49 -11.46 0.29 14.62
C ALA A 49 -10.99 1.06 15.87
N ILE A 50 -11.63 0.84 17.02
CA ILE A 50 -11.23 1.45 18.30
C ILE A 50 -9.87 0.92 18.77
N ASP A 51 -9.61 -0.38 18.62
CA ASP A 51 -8.32 -0.97 18.96
C ASP A 51 -7.19 -0.38 18.08
N ALA A 52 -7.43 -0.20 16.77
CA ALA A 52 -6.49 0.46 15.87
C ALA A 52 -6.25 1.93 16.27
N LEU A 53 -7.29 2.68 16.61
CA LEU A 53 -7.18 4.08 17.11
C LEU A 53 -6.43 4.18 18.44
N ASN A 54 -6.39 3.12 19.23
CA ASN A 54 -5.71 3.02 20.51
C ASN A 54 -4.35 2.29 20.44
N SER A 55 -3.86 1.95 19.25
CA SER A 55 -2.64 1.19 19.06
C SER A 55 -1.37 1.98 19.33
N GLY A 56 -1.42 3.32 19.22
CA GLY A 56 -0.26 4.20 19.28
C GLY A 56 0.49 4.34 17.96
N ALA A 57 0.12 3.60 16.91
CA ALA A 57 0.70 3.70 15.57
C ALA A 57 0.58 5.11 14.98
N ARG A 58 1.41 5.43 13.99
CA ARG A 58 1.38 6.72 13.26
C ARG A 58 0.19 6.79 12.32
N GLY A 59 -0.10 5.69 11.64
CA GLY A 59 -1.23 5.54 10.74
C GLY A 59 -2.09 4.33 11.08
N TRP A 60 -3.37 4.41 10.72
CA TRP A 60 -4.26 3.28 10.66
C TRP A 60 -4.75 3.11 9.23
N LEU A 61 -4.31 2.03 8.58
CA LEU A 61 -4.92 1.59 7.33
C LEU A 61 -6.27 0.94 7.67
N ALA A 62 -7.32 1.72 7.44
CA ALA A 62 -8.70 1.27 7.60
C ALA A 62 -9.14 0.54 6.33
N ASP A 63 -9.16 -0.78 6.41
CA ASP A 63 -9.27 -1.63 5.25
C ASP A 63 -10.71 -2.08 4.98
N LEU A 64 -11.21 -1.74 3.79
CA LEU A 64 -12.51 -2.19 3.27
C LEU A 64 -12.35 -3.30 2.23
N GLU A 65 -11.12 -3.71 1.93
CA GLU A 65 -10.79 -4.73 0.94
C GLU A 65 -10.37 -6.05 1.61
N ASP A 66 -9.07 -6.35 1.69
CA ASP A 66 -8.57 -7.68 2.05
C ASP A 66 -8.83 -8.09 3.51
N ALA A 67 -8.83 -7.13 4.45
CA ALA A 67 -9.14 -7.42 5.86
C ALA A 67 -10.65 -7.44 6.16
N SER A 68 -11.49 -7.17 5.17
CA SER A 68 -12.95 -7.11 5.33
C SER A 68 -13.65 -8.01 4.34
N SER A 69 -14.57 -8.87 4.80
CA SER A 69 -15.51 -9.52 3.88
C SER A 69 -16.40 -8.45 3.25
N PRO A 70 -16.48 -8.32 1.90
CA PRO A 70 -17.16 -7.21 1.24
C PRO A 70 -18.69 -7.41 1.19
N THR A 71 -19.30 -7.72 2.33
CA THR A 71 -20.76 -7.73 2.47
C THR A 71 -21.26 -6.30 2.57
N TRP A 72 -22.49 -6.05 2.09
CA TRP A 72 -23.12 -4.73 2.19
C TRP A 72 -23.14 -4.19 3.62
N GLU A 73 -23.46 -5.05 4.57
CA GLU A 73 -23.49 -4.71 5.98
C GLU A 73 -22.11 -4.24 6.48
N ASN A 74 -21.04 -4.98 6.18
CA ASN A 74 -19.69 -4.62 6.57
C ASN A 74 -19.26 -3.29 5.96
N ILE A 75 -19.55 -3.06 4.68
CA ILE A 75 -19.20 -1.79 4.01
C ILE A 75 -19.93 -0.62 4.67
N VAL A 76 -21.26 -0.72 4.87
CA VAL A 76 -22.04 0.36 5.48
C VAL A 76 -21.57 0.66 6.91
N TRP A 77 -21.32 -0.38 7.71
CA TRP A 77 -20.79 -0.18 9.07
C TRP A 77 -19.39 0.37 9.09
N SER A 78 -18.51 -0.05 8.17
CA SER A 78 -17.16 0.50 8.03
C SER A 78 -17.20 2.00 7.73
N ILE A 79 -18.00 2.44 6.78
CA ILE A 79 -18.16 3.87 6.45
C ILE A 79 -18.72 4.65 7.64
N ARG A 80 -19.69 4.09 8.37
CA ARG A 80 -20.22 4.70 9.58
C ARG A 80 -19.15 4.85 10.67
N ASN A 81 -18.38 3.79 10.92
CA ASN A 81 -17.31 3.80 11.91
C ASN A 81 -16.21 4.80 11.55
N LEU A 82 -15.84 4.90 10.27
CA LEU A 82 -14.88 5.90 9.78
C LEU A 82 -15.40 7.34 9.97
N ARG A 83 -16.67 7.57 9.69
CA ARG A 83 -17.31 8.87 9.95
C ARG A 83 -17.28 9.22 11.44
N ASP A 84 -17.65 8.27 12.29
CA ASP A 84 -17.72 8.50 13.75
C ASP A 84 -16.29 8.60 14.34
N ALA A 85 -15.32 7.89 13.76
CA ALA A 85 -13.91 8.08 14.03
C ALA A 85 -13.45 9.50 13.68
N ALA A 86 -13.72 9.99 12.46
CA ALA A 86 -13.34 11.35 12.05
C ALA A 86 -13.92 12.42 13.00
N ARG A 87 -15.12 12.21 13.52
CA ARG A 87 -15.79 13.09 14.47
C ARG A 87 -15.33 12.94 15.92
N GLY A 88 -14.54 11.91 16.23
CA GLY A 88 -14.14 11.60 17.61
C GLY A 88 -15.26 11.01 18.46
N THR A 89 -16.31 10.47 17.85
CA THR A 89 -17.51 9.94 18.53
C THR A 89 -17.64 8.42 18.44
N LEU A 90 -16.66 7.73 17.81
CA LEU A 90 -16.69 6.28 17.72
C LEU A 90 -16.59 5.65 19.10
N ALA A 91 -17.59 4.89 19.46
CA ALA A 91 -17.67 4.13 20.70
C ALA A 91 -18.42 2.81 20.45
N ASP A 92 -18.15 1.82 21.29
CA ASP A 92 -18.80 0.52 21.25
C ASP A 92 -19.01 0.00 22.69
N THR A 93 -19.89 -0.97 22.86
CA THR A 93 -20.12 -1.63 24.13
C THR A 93 -20.27 -3.13 23.90
N SER A 94 -19.44 -3.93 24.59
CA SER A 94 -19.55 -5.38 24.48
C SER A 94 -20.90 -5.88 25.05
N PRO A 95 -21.30 -7.11 24.68
CA PRO A 95 -22.49 -7.76 25.26
C PRO A 95 -22.49 -7.82 26.80
N GLU A 96 -21.29 -7.87 27.40
CA GLU A 96 -21.08 -7.89 28.86
C GLU A 96 -21.08 -6.49 29.49
N GLY A 97 -21.32 -5.43 28.69
CA GLY A 97 -21.41 -4.07 29.17
C GLY A 97 -20.06 -3.32 29.27
N ARG A 98 -18.97 -3.85 28.72
CA ARG A 98 -17.68 -3.17 28.68
C ARG A 98 -17.69 -2.09 27.58
N ALA A 99 -17.45 -0.84 27.96
CA ALA A 99 -17.36 0.28 27.04
C ALA A 99 -15.97 0.34 26.37
N TYR A 100 -15.96 0.63 25.08
CA TYR A 100 -14.78 0.87 24.24
C TYR A 100 -14.90 2.26 23.60
N ALA A 101 -13.83 3.02 23.65
CA ALA A 101 -13.71 4.32 22.99
C ALA A 101 -12.23 4.65 22.78
N HIS A 102 -11.95 5.68 21.99
CA HIS A 102 -10.59 6.20 21.89
C HIS A 102 -10.15 6.79 23.24
N ARG A 103 -8.95 6.44 23.65
CA ARG A 103 -8.31 6.91 24.89
C ARG A 103 -7.58 8.22 24.60
N GLY A 104 -7.88 9.24 25.40
CA GLY A 104 -7.28 10.56 25.23
C GLY A 104 -5.79 10.67 25.60
N ASP A 105 -5.24 9.63 26.24
CA ASP A 105 -3.82 9.53 26.64
C ASP A 105 -2.93 8.85 25.60
N ILE A 106 -3.51 8.35 24.52
CA ILE A 106 -2.79 7.67 23.43
C ILE A 106 -2.84 8.56 22.18
N ARG A 107 -1.72 8.57 21.42
CA ARG A 107 -1.69 9.20 20.11
C ARG A 107 -2.78 8.59 19.23
N ARG A 108 -3.54 9.44 18.59
CA ARG A 108 -4.49 9.03 17.57
C ARG A 108 -3.75 8.91 16.23
N PRO A 109 -3.78 7.73 15.59
CA PRO A 109 -3.20 7.58 14.25
C PRO A 109 -3.96 8.41 13.21
N ILE A 110 -3.27 8.82 12.15
CA ILE A 110 -3.95 9.26 10.93
C ILE A 110 -4.74 8.08 10.35
N VAL A 111 -5.90 8.36 9.76
CA VAL A 111 -6.70 7.31 9.10
C VAL A 111 -6.42 7.36 7.61
N VAL A 112 -5.97 6.23 7.06
CA VAL A 112 -5.76 6.03 5.62
C VAL A 112 -6.70 4.91 5.19
N THR A 113 -7.69 5.20 4.37
CA THR A 113 -8.71 4.22 4.00
C THR A 113 -8.32 3.48 2.74
N ARG A 114 -8.40 2.13 2.74
CA ARG A 114 -8.26 1.33 1.53
C ARG A 114 -9.64 0.95 1.00
N PRO A 115 -10.15 1.61 -0.07
CA PRO A 115 -11.35 1.18 -0.75
C PRO A 115 -11.10 -0.16 -1.47
N ARG A 116 -12.15 -0.87 -1.81
CA ARG A 116 -12.05 -2.05 -2.68
C ARG A 116 -11.40 -1.70 -4.02
N GLY A 117 -10.72 -2.67 -4.62
CA GLY A 117 -10.09 -2.51 -5.93
C GLY A 117 -11.11 -2.37 -7.08
N TRP A 118 -10.64 -1.86 -8.24
CA TRP A 118 -11.47 -1.66 -9.44
C TRP A 118 -12.18 -2.93 -9.93
N HIS A 119 -11.64 -4.10 -9.63
CA HIS A 119 -12.17 -5.41 -10.04
C HIS A 119 -13.46 -5.81 -9.28
N LEU A 120 -13.79 -5.15 -8.17
CA LEU A 120 -14.97 -5.49 -7.36
C LEU A 120 -16.15 -4.56 -7.64
N PRO A 121 -17.29 -5.09 -8.16
CA PRO A 121 -18.52 -4.34 -8.26
C PRO A 121 -19.28 -4.30 -6.92
N GLU A 122 -20.04 -3.24 -6.70
CA GLU A 122 -21.04 -3.18 -5.61
C GLU A 122 -22.43 -3.54 -6.15
N LYS A 123 -22.89 -4.74 -5.82
CA LYS A 123 -24.14 -5.27 -6.37
C LYS A 123 -25.43 -4.61 -5.83
N HIS A 124 -25.32 -3.91 -4.68
CA HIS A 124 -26.48 -3.27 -4.04
C HIS A 124 -26.67 -1.82 -4.50
N VAL A 125 -25.70 -1.25 -5.21
CA VAL A 125 -25.79 0.11 -5.79
C VAL A 125 -25.83 -0.01 -7.31
N LEU A 126 -26.90 0.48 -7.90
CA LEU A 126 -27.08 0.49 -9.35
C LEU A 126 -27.11 1.92 -9.86
N VAL A 127 -26.34 2.18 -10.92
CA VAL A 127 -26.36 3.42 -11.69
C VAL A 127 -26.86 3.06 -13.09
N ASP A 128 -27.99 3.60 -13.50
CA ASP A 128 -28.65 3.29 -14.77
C ASP A 128 -28.85 1.79 -15.00
N GLY A 129 -29.14 1.04 -13.93
CA GLY A 129 -29.37 -0.41 -13.97
C GLY A 129 -28.09 -1.26 -13.99
N VAL A 130 -26.90 -0.63 -14.00
CA VAL A 130 -25.60 -1.31 -13.96
C VAL A 130 -25.02 -1.25 -12.54
N ARG A 131 -24.39 -2.33 -12.08
CA ARG A 131 -23.71 -2.36 -10.79
C ARG A 131 -22.61 -1.31 -10.74
N ALA A 132 -22.60 -0.52 -9.66
CA ALA A 132 -21.57 0.48 -9.45
C ALA A 132 -20.21 -0.20 -9.16
N SER A 133 -19.11 0.52 -9.38
CA SER A 133 -17.78 0.12 -8.90
C SER A 133 -17.75 0.14 -7.38
N GLY A 134 -17.28 -0.95 -6.76
CA GLY A 134 -17.05 -1.01 -5.32
C GLY A 134 -16.07 0.05 -4.85
N SER A 135 -15.01 0.30 -5.63
CA SER A 135 -14.04 1.36 -5.37
C SER A 135 -14.69 2.73 -5.22
N LEU A 136 -15.55 3.10 -6.18
CA LEU A 136 -16.21 4.41 -6.20
C LEU A 136 -17.27 4.54 -5.09
N VAL A 137 -17.93 3.44 -4.73
CA VAL A 137 -18.89 3.44 -3.61
C VAL A 137 -18.14 3.68 -2.30
N ASP A 138 -17.07 2.95 -2.03
CA ASP A 138 -16.30 3.05 -0.79
C ASP A 138 -15.64 4.42 -0.67
N PHE A 139 -14.91 4.84 -1.71
CA PHE A 139 -14.25 6.14 -1.77
C PHE A 139 -15.25 7.29 -1.64
N GLY A 140 -16.29 7.29 -2.47
CA GLY A 140 -17.27 8.38 -2.52
C GLY A 140 -18.01 8.56 -1.20
N LEU A 141 -18.48 7.47 -0.58
CA LEU A 141 -19.14 7.53 0.73
C LEU A 141 -18.18 7.99 1.83
N HIS A 142 -16.94 7.47 1.83
CA HIS A 142 -15.94 7.90 2.80
C HIS A 142 -15.67 9.40 2.69
N VAL A 143 -15.29 9.89 1.52
CA VAL A 143 -14.93 11.31 1.32
C VAL A 143 -16.10 12.24 1.58
N LEU A 144 -17.29 11.91 1.08
CA LEU A 144 -18.51 12.68 1.30
C LEU A 144 -18.80 12.92 2.79
N HIS A 145 -18.61 11.89 3.63
CA HIS A 145 -18.95 11.93 5.04
C HIS A 145 -17.84 12.38 5.97
N THR A 146 -16.57 12.37 5.51
CA THR A 146 -15.42 12.59 6.39
C THR A 146 -14.49 13.73 5.98
N ALA A 147 -14.37 14.06 4.69
CA ALA A 147 -13.30 14.94 4.18
C ALA A 147 -13.22 16.29 4.90
N ARG A 148 -14.35 17.00 5.04
CA ARG A 148 -14.36 18.31 5.72
C ARG A 148 -13.99 18.21 7.18
N GLN A 149 -14.41 17.14 7.85
CA GLN A 149 -14.06 16.91 9.26
C GLN A 149 -12.58 16.56 9.42
N LEU A 150 -12.03 15.72 8.52
CA LEU A 150 -10.62 15.37 8.52
C LEU A 150 -9.75 16.61 8.28
N LEU A 151 -10.10 17.46 7.31
CA LEU A 151 -9.40 18.72 7.07
C LEU A 151 -9.48 19.67 8.29
N ALA A 152 -10.64 19.77 8.93
CA ALA A 152 -10.78 20.55 10.16
C ALA A 152 -9.93 20.01 11.34
N ASN A 153 -9.61 18.72 11.32
CA ASN A 153 -8.74 18.08 12.32
C ASN A 153 -7.25 18.19 11.95
N GLY A 154 -6.87 18.86 10.86
CA GLY A 154 -5.48 18.95 10.39
C GLY A 154 -5.01 17.73 9.59
N HIS A 155 -5.94 16.87 9.16
CA HIS A 155 -5.69 15.70 8.31
C HIS A 155 -6.29 15.92 6.93
N GLY A 156 -6.18 14.92 6.04
CA GLY A 156 -6.87 14.88 4.76
C GLY A 156 -7.61 13.56 4.55
N PRO A 157 -8.43 13.44 3.51
CA PRO A 157 -8.96 12.15 3.09
C PRO A 157 -7.85 11.38 2.35
N TYR A 158 -7.14 10.55 3.11
CA TYR A 158 -5.99 9.78 2.62
C TYR A 158 -6.42 8.35 2.27
N HIS A 159 -5.83 7.81 1.20
CA HIS A 159 -6.21 6.52 0.67
C HIS A 159 -5.01 5.63 0.35
N TYR A 160 -5.22 4.32 0.45
CA TYR A 160 -4.43 3.30 -0.20
C TYR A 160 -5.20 2.78 -1.42
N LEU A 161 -4.56 2.72 -2.58
CA LEU A 161 -5.19 2.25 -3.82
C LEU A 161 -4.69 0.84 -4.15
N PRO A 162 -5.57 -0.18 -4.03
CA PRO A 162 -5.17 -1.56 -4.25
C PRO A 162 -5.30 -2.01 -5.71
N LYS A 163 -4.52 -3.03 -6.06
CA LYS A 163 -4.70 -3.91 -7.23
C LYS A 163 -4.72 -3.20 -8.60
N LEU A 164 -4.00 -2.07 -8.70
CA LEU A 164 -3.77 -1.43 -9.99
C LEU A 164 -2.90 -2.36 -10.87
N GLU A 165 -3.25 -2.44 -12.14
CA GLU A 165 -2.48 -3.16 -13.16
C GLU A 165 -1.88 -2.21 -14.23
N SER A 166 -2.20 -0.90 -14.19
CA SER A 166 -1.72 0.08 -15.17
C SER A 166 -1.71 1.50 -14.62
N HIS A 167 -0.81 2.33 -15.14
CA HIS A 167 -0.81 3.79 -14.91
C HIS A 167 -2.11 4.46 -15.39
N LEU A 168 -2.84 3.88 -16.35
CA LEU A 168 -4.14 4.39 -16.79
C LEU A 168 -5.21 4.29 -15.71
N GLU A 169 -5.13 3.28 -14.85
CA GLU A 169 -5.99 3.17 -13.67
C GLU A 169 -5.62 4.21 -12.60
N ALA A 170 -4.33 4.55 -12.50
CA ALA A 170 -3.86 5.66 -11.66
C ALA A 170 -4.36 7.00 -12.18
N ARG A 171 -4.34 7.24 -13.51
CA ARG A 171 -4.93 8.41 -14.16
C ARG A 171 -6.43 8.52 -13.85
N LEU A 172 -7.16 7.42 -13.95
CA LEU A 172 -8.59 7.39 -13.60
C LEU A 172 -8.83 7.80 -12.14
N TRP A 173 -8.00 7.33 -11.20
CA TRP A 173 -8.07 7.78 -9.82
C TRP A 173 -7.77 9.28 -9.67
N ASN A 174 -6.79 9.80 -10.38
CA ASN A 174 -6.50 11.24 -10.39
C ASN A 174 -7.69 12.07 -10.87
N ASP A 175 -8.36 11.63 -11.93
CA ASP A 175 -9.58 12.28 -12.44
C ASP A 175 -10.71 12.24 -11.40
N VAL A 176 -10.90 11.09 -10.73
CA VAL A 176 -11.89 10.94 -9.66
C VAL A 176 -11.57 11.88 -8.48
N PHE A 177 -10.31 12.01 -8.09
CA PHE A 177 -9.90 12.88 -6.98
C PHE A 177 -10.14 14.35 -7.33
N THR A 178 -9.67 14.79 -8.50
CA THR A 178 -9.87 16.16 -9.00
C THR A 178 -11.36 16.51 -9.09
N PHE A 179 -12.16 15.65 -9.70
CA PHE A 179 -13.62 15.83 -9.76
C PHE A 179 -14.24 15.94 -8.36
N THR A 180 -13.79 15.12 -7.43
CA THR A 180 -14.35 15.08 -6.06
C THR A 180 -13.99 16.33 -5.28
N GLU A 181 -12.75 16.79 -5.38
CA GLU A 181 -12.29 18.04 -4.75
C GLU A 181 -13.08 19.25 -5.28
N ASP A 182 -13.23 19.37 -6.59
CA ASP A 182 -14.02 20.42 -7.22
C ASP A 182 -15.50 20.36 -6.80
N HIS A 183 -16.09 19.17 -6.87
CA HIS A 183 -17.53 18.98 -6.57
C HIS A 183 -17.86 19.27 -5.10
N LEU A 184 -16.98 18.91 -4.18
CA LEU A 184 -17.17 19.15 -2.75
C LEU A 184 -16.58 20.50 -2.28
N GLY A 185 -15.90 21.24 -3.15
CA GLY A 185 -15.23 22.49 -2.78
C GLY A 185 -14.11 22.28 -1.77
N LEU A 186 -13.35 21.19 -1.91
CA LEU A 186 -12.15 20.92 -1.12
C LEU A 186 -10.93 21.61 -1.75
N PRO A 187 -9.89 21.91 -0.97
CA PRO A 187 -8.65 22.42 -1.55
C PRO A 187 -8.05 21.39 -2.52
N ALA A 188 -7.54 21.83 -3.66
CA ALA A 188 -6.86 20.96 -4.62
C ALA A 188 -5.66 20.25 -3.96
N GLY A 189 -5.50 18.96 -4.22
CA GLY A 189 -4.46 18.12 -3.64
C GLY A 189 -4.65 17.81 -2.15
N SER A 190 -5.83 18.03 -1.58
CA SER A 190 -6.16 17.61 -0.21
C SER A 190 -6.38 16.10 -0.09
N ILE A 191 -6.84 15.46 -1.15
CA ILE A 191 -6.88 14.00 -1.25
C ILE A 191 -5.48 13.49 -1.54
N ARG A 192 -4.99 12.53 -0.77
CA ARG A 192 -3.68 11.91 -1.02
C ARG A 192 -3.81 10.40 -1.09
N ALA A 193 -2.99 9.80 -1.96
CA ALA A 193 -3.01 8.37 -2.18
C ALA A 193 -1.62 7.73 -2.15
N THR A 194 -1.54 6.57 -1.53
CA THR A 194 -0.43 5.62 -1.64
C THR A 194 -0.90 4.44 -2.48
N VAL A 195 -0.18 4.09 -3.52
CA VAL A 195 -0.55 2.97 -4.39
C VAL A 195 0.14 1.69 -3.93
N LEU A 196 -0.64 0.60 -3.78
CA LEU A 196 -0.07 -0.72 -3.60
C LEU A 196 0.44 -1.23 -4.95
N ILE A 197 1.75 -1.44 -5.02
CA ILE A 197 2.38 -2.10 -6.16
C ILE A 197 2.36 -3.61 -5.87
N GLU A 198 1.26 -4.22 -6.18
CA GLU A 198 0.98 -5.61 -5.81
C GLU A 198 0.57 -6.48 -7.01
N THR A 199 0.76 -5.97 -8.21
CA THR A 199 0.59 -6.71 -9.45
C THR A 199 1.87 -6.62 -10.30
N ILE A 200 2.14 -7.65 -11.09
CA ILE A 200 3.30 -7.65 -11.97
C ILE A 200 3.28 -6.49 -12.98
N PRO A 201 2.16 -6.19 -13.66
CA PRO A 201 2.13 -5.04 -14.57
C PRO A 201 2.47 -3.72 -13.86
N ALA A 202 1.87 -3.44 -12.71
CA ALA A 202 2.14 -2.21 -11.96
C ALA A 202 3.61 -2.09 -11.51
N ALA A 203 4.29 -3.20 -11.23
CA ALA A 203 5.70 -3.19 -10.87
C ALA A 203 6.62 -2.64 -11.97
N PHE A 204 6.20 -2.73 -13.23
CA PHE A 204 6.92 -2.17 -14.37
C PHE A 204 6.49 -0.73 -14.71
N GLU A 205 5.43 -0.21 -14.07
CA GLU A 205 4.88 1.12 -14.34
C GLU A 205 4.89 2.03 -13.09
N MET A 206 5.79 1.79 -12.13
CA MET A 206 5.83 2.53 -10.85
C MET A 206 6.02 4.04 -11.05
N ASP A 207 6.90 4.43 -11.97
CA ASP A 207 7.20 5.84 -12.26
C ASP A 207 6.00 6.51 -12.95
N GLU A 208 5.40 5.81 -13.90
CA GLU A 208 4.21 6.23 -14.63
C GLU A 208 3.00 6.37 -13.70
N ILE A 209 2.81 5.42 -12.79
CA ILE A 209 1.75 5.47 -11.77
C ILE A 209 1.90 6.72 -10.88
N LEU A 210 3.11 6.99 -10.38
CA LEU A 210 3.38 8.19 -9.60
C LEU A 210 3.17 9.46 -10.42
N HIS A 211 3.55 9.46 -11.71
CA HIS A 211 3.39 10.60 -12.59
C HIS A 211 1.91 10.93 -12.84
N GLU A 212 1.09 9.92 -13.13
CA GLU A 212 -0.34 10.12 -13.34
C GLU A 212 -1.06 10.65 -12.09
N LEU A 213 -0.63 10.19 -10.92
CA LEU A 213 -1.16 10.64 -9.62
C LEU A 213 -0.40 11.81 -9.02
N ARG A 214 0.58 12.42 -9.72
CA ARG A 214 1.55 13.33 -9.12
C ARG A 214 0.95 14.41 -8.22
N ASP A 215 -0.22 14.94 -8.53
CA ASP A 215 -0.85 15.99 -7.72
C ASP A 215 -1.48 15.45 -6.41
N HIS A 216 -1.71 14.14 -6.33
CA HIS A 216 -2.34 13.44 -5.21
C HIS A 216 -1.48 12.34 -4.61
N ALA A 217 -0.34 11.99 -5.23
CA ALA A 217 0.51 10.91 -4.73
C ALA A 217 1.14 11.26 -3.38
N SER A 218 1.23 10.27 -2.50
CA SER A 218 1.98 10.33 -1.24
C SER A 218 3.01 9.21 -1.11
N GLY A 219 2.92 8.15 -1.91
CA GLY A 219 3.87 7.05 -1.89
C GLY A 219 3.43 5.82 -2.65
N LEU A 220 4.30 4.82 -2.63
CA LEU A 220 4.00 3.45 -3.06
C LEU A 220 4.18 2.49 -1.88
N ASN A 221 3.49 1.34 -1.93
CA ASN A 221 3.60 0.29 -0.93
C ASN A 221 3.94 -1.05 -1.58
N ALA A 222 4.81 -1.83 -0.94
CA ALA A 222 5.24 -3.14 -1.42
C ALA A 222 4.29 -4.26 -0.95
N GLY A 223 3.23 -4.53 -1.72
CA GLY A 223 2.23 -5.57 -1.44
C GLY A 223 2.70 -6.96 -1.87
N GLY A 224 3.53 -7.63 -1.04
CA GLY A 224 4.23 -8.86 -1.43
C GLY A 224 3.33 -10.07 -1.73
N TRP A 225 2.21 -10.23 -1.08
CA TRP A 225 1.35 -11.43 -1.25
C TRP A 225 0.62 -11.44 -2.58
N ASP A 226 -0.03 -10.35 -2.92
CA ASP A 226 -0.71 -10.20 -4.21
C ASP A 226 0.28 -10.13 -5.35
N HIS A 227 1.49 -9.57 -5.13
CA HIS A 227 2.56 -9.55 -6.12
C HIS A 227 2.98 -10.98 -6.51
N LEU A 228 3.19 -11.86 -5.53
CA LEU A 228 3.50 -13.27 -5.77
C LEU A 228 2.33 -13.98 -6.48
N PHE A 229 1.09 -13.72 -6.05
CA PHE A 229 -0.09 -14.27 -6.72
C PHE A 229 -0.20 -13.78 -8.17
N SER A 230 0.07 -12.51 -8.42
CA SER A 230 0.09 -11.93 -9.76
C SER A 230 1.16 -12.57 -10.65
N LEU A 231 2.35 -12.84 -10.10
CA LEU A 231 3.39 -13.59 -10.81
C LEU A 231 2.87 -14.96 -11.25
N ILE A 232 2.29 -15.73 -10.33
CA ILE A 232 1.72 -17.05 -10.62
C ILE A 232 0.61 -16.94 -11.67
N LYS A 233 -0.29 -15.95 -11.55
CA LYS A 233 -1.38 -15.69 -12.49
C LYS A 233 -0.85 -15.45 -13.91
N VAL A 234 0.13 -14.57 -14.03
CA VAL A 234 0.68 -14.15 -15.35
C VAL A 234 1.42 -15.30 -16.03
N PHE A 235 2.22 -16.06 -15.29
CA PHE A 235 3.08 -17.11 -15.84
C PHE A 235 2.49 -18.53 -15.76
N ARG A 236 1.23 -18.70 -15.35
CA ARG A 236 0.58 -20.01 -15.14
C ARG A 236 0.64 -20.96 -16.35
N ASP A 237 0.69 -20.42 -17.57
CA ASP A 237 0.69 -21.17 -18.83
C ASP A 237 2.06 -21.12 -19.54
N ALA A 238 3.08 -20.52 -18.92
CA ALA A 238 4.38 -20.30 -19.55
C ALA A 238 5.30 -21.54 -19.55
N GLY A 239 5.03 -22.53 -18.71
CA GLY A 239 5.77 -23.78 -18.64
C GLY A 239 6.28 -24.13 -17.24
N PRO A 240 6.82 -25.34 -17.07
CA PRO A 240 7.24 -25.84 -15.73
C PRO A 240 8.40 -25.04 -15.13
N GLU A 241 9.21 -24.37 -15.93
CA GLU A 241 10.31 -23.52 -15.50
C GLU A 241 9.84 -22.26 -14.75
N PHE A 242 8.58 -21.86 -14.93
CA PHE A 242 7.97 -20.74 -14.24
C PHE A 242 7.22 -21.13 -12.95
N VAL A 243 7.25 -22.41 -12.57
CA VAL A 243 6.63 -22.88 -11.33
C VAL A 243 7.48 -22.44 -10.15
N VAL A 244 6.93 -21.55 -9.33
CA VAL A 244 7.59 -21.11 -8.09
C VAL A 244 7.52 -22.20 -7.01
N PRO A 245 8.46 -22.19 -6.04
CA PRO A 245 8.38 -23.08 -4.86
C PRO A 245 7.09 -22.86 -4.07
N ASP A 246 6.83 -23.74 -3.10
CA ASP A 246 5.73 -23.56 -2.16
C ASP A 246 5.75 -22.15 -1.58
N ARG A 247 4.57 -21.52 -1.54
CA ARG A 247 4.40 -20.14 -1.12
C ARG A 247 5.08 -19.83 0.22
N ALA A 248 5.03 -20.76 1.18
CA ALA A 248 5.67 -20.62 2.48
C ALA A 248 7.21 -20.45 2.40
N SER A 249 7.82 -20.87 1.28
CA SER A 249 9.26 -20.74 1.04
C SER A 249 9.64 -19.44 0.32
N VAL A 250 8.65 -18.67 -0.19
CA VAL A 250 8.90 -17.42 -0.90
C VAL A 250 8.62 -16.25 0.04
N SER A 251 9.68 -15.58 0.46
CA SER A 251 9.63 -14.38 1.30
C SER A 251 10.08 -13.14 0.54
N MET A 252 10.01 -11.97 1.16
CA MET A 252 10.55 -10.72 0.59
C MET A 252 12.08 -10.76 0.39
N SER A 253 12.79 -11.76 0.94
CA SER A 253 14.22 -12.00 0.66
C SER A 253 14.48 -12.83 -0.59
N ALA A 254 13.45 -13.38 -1.25
CA ALA A 254 13.63 -14.04 -2.55
C ALA A 254 14.14 -13.02 -3.59
N PRO A 255 15.08 -13.38 -4.47
CA PRO A 255 15.75 -12.42 -5.35
C PRO A 255 14.81 -11.48 -6.13
N PHE A 256 13.75 -12.02 -6.74
CA PHE A 256 12.80 -11.21 -7.50
C PHE A 256 11.93 -10.31 -6.61
N MET A 257 11.57 -10.77 -5.41
CA MET A 257 10.82 -9.96 -4.43
C MET A 257 11.70 -8.82 -3.89
N ARG A 258 12.97 -9.11 -3.65
CA ARG A 258 13.93 -8.10 -3.21
C ARG A 258 14.16 -7.05 -4.30
N ALA A 259 14.39 -7.47 -5.53
CA ALA A 259 14.56 -6.58 -6.67
C ALA A 259 13.36 -5.64 -6.88
N TYR A 260 12.16 -6.17 -6.76
CA TYR A 260 10.92 -5.39 -6.78
C TYR A 260 10.86 -4.37 -5.65
N ALA A 261 11.18 -4.77 -4.42
CA ALA A 261 11.18 -3.88 -3.24
C ALA A 261 12.21 -2.75 -3.37
N GLU A 262 13.42 -3.07 -3.79
CA GLU A 262 14.51 -2.09 -4.03
C GLU A 262 14.14 -1.11 -5.16
N LEU A 263 13.53 -1.58 -6.24
CA LEU A 263 13.04 -0.72 -7.32
C LEU A 263 11.97 0.26 -6.82
N LEU A 264 11.04 -0.22 -5.97
CA LEU A 264 10.00 0.61 -5.39
C LEU A 264 10.60 1.75 -4.53
N VAL A 265 11.53 1.42 -3.62
CA VAL A 265 12.22 2.41 -2.78
C VAL A 265 12.94 3.45 -3.65
N LYS A 266 13.72 2.99 -4.65
CA LYS A 266 14.42 3.87 -5.58
C LYS A 266 13.47 4.83 -6.30
N THR A 267 12.37 4.30 -6.84
CA THR A 267 11.40 5.10 -7.59
C THR A 267 10.74 6.15 -6.68
N CYS A 268 10.30 5.76 -5.50
CA CYS A 268 9.72 6.68 -4.53
C CYS A 268 10.69 7.82 -4.17
N HIS A 269 11.89 7.49 -3.73
CA HIS A 269 12.86 8.51 -3.28
C HIS A 269 13.30 9.42 -4.40
N ARG A 270 13.47 8.90 -5.63
CA ARG A 270 13.75 9.71 -6.81
C ARG A 270 12.66 10.77 -7.06
N ARG A 271 11.41 10.45 -6.76
CA ARG A 271 10.24 11.33 -7.01
C ARG A 271 9.77 12.09 -5.77
N GLY A 272 10.44 11.96 -4.63
CA GLY A 272 10.06 12.61 -3.37
C GLY A 272 8.82 12.01 -2.70
N ALA A 273 8.45 10.78 -3.08
CA ALA A 273 7.34 10.01 -2.53
C ALA A 273 7.82 9.11 -1.38
N ALA A 274 6.91 8.68 -0.49
CA ALA A 274 7.22 7.73 0.55
C ALA A 274 7.22 6.28 0.02
N ALA A 275 8.21 5.49 0.42
CA ALA A 275 8.27 4.06 0.19
C ALA A 275 7.75 3.32 1.42
N MET A 276 6.63 2.62 1.30
CA MET A 276 6.01 1.88 2.40
C MET A 276 6.26 0.39 2.25
N GLY A 277 6.79 -0.23 3.29
CA GLY A 277 6.97 -1.67 3.36
C GLY A 277 5.65 -2.42 3.45
N GLY A 278 5.73 -3.73 3.30
CA GLY A 278 4.60 -4.62 3.37
C GLY A 278 4.18 -4.94 4.80
N MET A 279 3.33 -5.95 4.94
CA MET A 279 2.84 -6.40 6.23
C MET A 279 3.60 -7.64 6.70
N ALA A 280 4.23 -7.54 7.85
CA ALA A 280 4.65 -8.70 8.61
C ALA A 280 3.40 -9.36 9.25
N ALA A 281 2.86 -10.38 8.58
CA ALA A 281 1.58 -11.00 8.93
C ALA A 281 1.66 -11.99 10.08
N PHE A 282 2.52 -11.76 11.05
CA PHE A 282 2.62 -12.61 12.24
C PHE A 282 1.83 -11.97 13.38
N VAL A 283 0.86 -12.70 13.90
CA VAL A 283 0.00 -12.22 14.98
C VAL A 283 0.40 -12.90 16.28
N PRO A 284 0.72 -12.15 17.33
CA PRO A 284 0.95 -12.72 18.66
C PRO A 284 -0.29 -13.45 19.18
N ASP A 285 -0.07 -14.58 19.86
CA ASP A 285 -1.12 -15.29 20.60
C ASP A 285 -0.87 -15.16 22.10
N ARG A 286 -1.69 -14.36 22.77
CA ARG A 286 -1.58 -14.15 24.23
C ARG A 286 -1.75 -15.42 25.06
N ALA A 287 -2.36 -16.46 24.49
CA ALA A 287 -2.52 -17.76 25.13
C ALA A 287 -1.29 -18.65 24.96
N ASP A 288 -0.42 -18.35 23.98
CA ASP A 288 0.79 -19.12 23.69
C ASP A 288 2.03 -18.21 23.62
N PRO A 289 2.85 -18.17 24.69
CA PRO A 289 4.06 -17.36 24.74
C PRO A 289 5.13 -17.74 23.71
N GLU A 290 5.20 -19.01 23.28
CA GLU A 290 6.20 -19.46 22.29
C GLU A 290 5.80 -18.98 20.89
N VAL A 291 4.53 -19.07 20.54
CA VAL A 291 3.97 -18.51 19.30
C VAL A 291 4.17 -16.99 19.26
N THR A 292 3.91 -16.31 20.39
CA THR A 292 4.12 -14.86 20.51
C THR A 292 5.60 -14.48 20.31
N ALA A 293 6.53 -15.18 20.97
CA ALA A 293 7.95 -14.91 20.80
C ALA A 293 8.43 -15.14 19.36
N ALA A 294 7.98 -16.21 18.73
CA ALA A 294 8.29 -16.50 17.33
C ALA A 294 7.71 -15.46 16.36
N ALA A 295 6.51 -14.96 16.64
CA ALA A 295 5.89 -13.89 15.84
C ALA A 295 6.68 -12.58 15.95
N ILE A 296 7.05 -12.17 17.16
CA ILE A 296 7.85 -10.96 17.40
C ILE A 296 9.22 -11.04 16.71
N GLU A 297 9.90 -12.19 16.78
CA GLU A 297 11.20 -12.37 16.14
C GLU A 297 11.13 -12.23 14.62
N LYS A 298 10.09 -12.77 14.00
CA LYS A 298 9.86 -12.63 12.55
C LYS A 298 9.53 -11.20 12.15
N VAL A 299 8.67 -10.51 12.92
CA VAL A 299 8.36 -9.09 12.70
C VAL A 299 9.62 -8.25 12.82
N ARG A 300 10.46 -8.53 13.84
CA ARG A 300 11.74 -7.84 14.02
C ARG A 300 12.65 -8.01 12.81
N ALA A 301 12.80 -9.23 12.32
CA ALA A 301 13.64 -9.50 11.15
C ALA A 301 13.12 -8.80 9.88
N ASP A 302 11.79 -8.74 9.69
CA ASP A 302 11.18 -8.05 8.56
C ASP A 302 11.34 -6.53 8.66
N GLU A 303 11.06 -5.93 9.82
CA GLU A 303 11.22 -4.49 10.06
C GLU A 303 12.67 -4.03 9.91
N GLN A 304 13.63 -4.80 10.44
CA GLN A 304 15.05 -4.50 10.28
C GLN A 304 15.47 -4.55 8.81
N ARG A 305 15.02 -5.55 8.07
CA ARG A 305 15.29 -5.65 6.63
C ARG A 305 14.73 -4.45 5.88
N GLU A 306 13.45 -4.13 6.08
CA GLU A 306 12.79 -3.00 5.39
C GLU A 306 13.45 -1.67 5.72
N ALA A 307 13.82 -1.44 6.99
CA ALA A 307 14.55 -0.24 7.38
C ALA A 307 15.93 -0.13 6.68
N HIS A 308 16.65 -1.26 6.57
CA HIS A 308 17.94 -1.27 5.84
C HIS A 308 17.75 -1.14 4.32
N ASP A 309 16.66 -1.66 3.77
CA ASP A 309 16.34 -1.53 2.35
C ASP A 309 15.86 -0.10 2.00
N GLY A 310 15.67 0.77 2.99
CA GLY A 310 15.35 2.19 2.81
C GLY A 310 13.87 2.53 2.80
N PHE A 311 12.99 1.64 3.25
CA PHE A 311 11.57 1.96 3.40
C PHE A 311 11.33 3.00 4.49
N ASP A 312 10.48 3.98 4.22
CA ASP A 312 10.13 5.08 5.15
C ASP A 312 9.16 4.63 6.26
N GLY A 313 8.45 3.54 6.06
CA GLY A 313 7.53 2.94 7.02
C GLY A 313 7.09 1.55 6.62
N SER A 314 6.34 0.89 7.50
CA SER A 314 5.83 -0.47 7.30
C SER A 314 4.47 -0.67 7.94
N TRP A 315 3.87 -1.84 7.70
CA TRP A 315 2.59 -2.23 8.28
C TRP A 315 2.77 -3.30 9.35
N VAL A 316 2.01 -3.16 10.43
CA VAL A 316 1.82 -4.19 11.45
C VAL A 316 0.36 -4.62 11.53
N ALA A 317 0.15 -5.92 11.82
CA ALA A 317 -1.19 -6.50 11.84
C ALA A 317 -1.86 -6.51 13.23
N HIS A 318 -1.13 -6.15 14.30
CA HIS A 318 -1.63 -6.25 15.67
C HIS A 318 -1.11 -5.10 16.55
N PRO A 319 -1.94 -4.55 17.46
CA PRO A 319 -1.51 -3.46 18.35
C PRO A 319 -0.27 -3.77 19.20
N ASP A 320 -0.12 -5.03 19.65
CA ASP A 320 1.01 -5.46 20.47
C ASP A 320 2.36 -5.45 19.71
N LEU A 321 2.36 -5.24 18.39
CA LEU A 321 3.55 -5.13 17.56
C LEU A 321 3.99 -3.68 17.31
N VAL A 322 3.14 -2.70 17.59
CA VAL A 322 3.40 -1.30 17.27
C VAL A 322 4.62 -0.78 18.00
N GLU A 323 4.70 -1.00 19.32
CA GLU A 323 5.81 -0.52 20.16
C GLU A 323 7.16 -1.09 19.71
N GLU A 324 7.21 -2.37 19.37
CA GLU A 324 8.43 -3.02 18.89
C GLU A 324 8.84 -2.48 17.51
N ALA A 325 7.90 -2.31 16.59
CA ALA A 325 8.17 -1.76 15.27
C ALA A 325 8.64 -0.30 15.34
N GLU A 326 8.02 0.55 16.19
CA GLU A 326 8.46 1.93 16.43
C GLU A 326 9.90 1.98 16.95
N ARG A 327 10.22 1.14 17.94
CA ARG A 327 11.56 1.05 18.52
C ARG A 327 12.62 0.67 17.47
N LEU A 328 12.32 -0.33 16.65
CA LEU A 328 13.23 -0.78 15.59
C LEU A 328 13.47 0.30 14.54
N ARG A 329 12.44 1.05 14.17
CA ARG A 329 12.56 2.17 13.22
C ARG A 329 13.34 3.35 13.79
N GLU A 330 13.38 3.52 15.13
CA GLU A 330 14.24 4.53 15.77
C GLU A 330 15.70 4.09 15.83
N GLU A 331 15.95 2.79 16.01
CA GLU A 331 17.31 2.22 16.05
C GLU A 331 17.98 2.13 14.67
N VAL A 332 17.16 1.86 13.64
CA VAL A 332 17.60 1.73 12.24
C VAL A 332 16.83 2.74 11.39
N PRO A 333 17.26 4.00 11.34
CA PRO A 333 16.64 4.99 10.48
C PRO A 333 16.75 4.54 9.01
N PRO A 334 15.76 4.87 8.16
CA PRO A 334 15.75 4.48 6.76
C PRO A 334 17.02 5.02 6.09
N ASP A 335 17.78 4.12 5.50
CA ASP A 335 18.96 4.47 4.73
C ASP A 335 18.46 4.92 3.36
N ARG A 336 18.36 6.24 3.17
CA ARG A 336 17.92 6.79 1.89
C ARG A 336 18.82 6.25 0.80
N PHE A 337 18.21 5.79 -0.29
CA PHE A 337 18.83 5.10 -1.41
C PHE A 337 20.26 5.62 -1.67
N THR A 338 21.24 4.80 -1.33
CA THR A 338 22.66 5.10 -1.55
C THR A 338 23.12 4.45 -2.85
N THR A 339 24.25 4.91 -3.36
CA THR A 339 24.88 4.42 -4.61
C THR A 339 25.13 2.90 -4.66
N HIS A 340 24.97 2.18 -3.55
CA HIS A 340 25.12 0.72 -3.50
C HIS A 340 24.10 -0.05 -4.33
N PHE A 341 22.90 0.51 -4.50
CA PHE A 341 21.84 -0.15 -5.29
C PHE A 341 21.83 0.24 -6.78
N GLU A 342 22.58 1.27 -7.17
CA GLU A 342 22.66 1.66 -8.59
C GLU A 342 23.10 0.54 -9.54
N PRO A 343 24.13 -0.28 -9.23
CA PRO A 343 24.52 -1.39 -10.08
C PRO A 343 23.41 -2.44 -10.21
N ALA A 344 22.74 -2.80 -9.12
CA ALA A 344 21.64 -3.76 -9.11
C ALA A 344 20.42 -3.23 -9.88
N ALA A 345 20.05 -1.97 -9.69
CA ALA A 345 18.94 -1.33 -10.38
C ALA A 345 19.23 -1.21 -11.90
N ARG A 346 20.46 -0.90 -12.29
CA ARG A 346 20.89 -0.86 -13.70
C ARG A 346 20.81 -2.25 -14.32
N LEU A 347 21.33 -3.26 -13.63
CA LEU A 347 21.28 -4.64 -14.07
C LEU A 347 19.84 -5.12 -14.30
N ILE A 348 18.93 -4.82 -13.38
CA ILE A 348 17.51 -5.18 -13.52
C ILE A 348 16.88 -4.46 -14.69
N ALA A 349 17.14 -3.16 -14.85
CA ALA A 349 16.64 -2.40 -16.00
C ALA A 349 17.19 -2.98 -17.33
N GLU A 350 18.48 -3.30 -17.39
CA GLU A 350 19.09 -3.92 -18.56
C GLU A 350 18.47 -5.28 -18.89
N ILE A 351 18.19 -6.11 -17.89
CA ILE A 351 17.56 -7.42 -18.07
C ILE A 351 16.10 -7.28 -18.49
N CYS A 352 15.34 -6.37 -17.87
CA CYS A 352 13.93 -6.15 -18.17
C CYS A 352 13.70 -5.48 -19.52
N LEU A 353 14.65 -4.65 -19.98
CA LEU A 353 14.59 -3.93 -21.26
C LEU A 353 15.37 -4.61 -22.37
N ALA A 354 15.99 -5.77 -22.11
CA ALA A 354 16.74 -6.51 -23.14
C ALA A 354 15.79 -7.06 -24.22
N ASP A 355 16.24 -7.03 -25.46
CA ASP A 355 15.50 -7.57 -26.61
C ASP A 355 15.30 -9.10 -26.54
N ALA A 356 16.07 -9.80 -25.70
CA ALA A 356 15.96 -11.22 -25.42
C ALA A 356 16.12 -11.48 -23.94
N LEU A 357 15.32 -12.40 -23.38
CA LEU A 357 15.49 -12.87 -22.02
C LEU A 357 16.86 -13.53 -21.86
N VAL A 358 17.58 -13.17 -20.80
CA VAL A 358 18.78 -13.89 -20.39
C VAL A 358 18.39 -15.26 -19.84
N ASP A 359 19.20 -16.29 -20.10
CA ASP A 359 18.90 -17.66 -19.66
C ASP A 359 18.74 -17.76 -18.13
N PHE A 360 19.53 -16.98 -17.38
CA PHE A 360 19.45 -16.88 -15.93
C PHE A 360 19.78 -15.46 -15.47
N LEU A 361 18.93 -14.89 -14.59
CA LEU A 361 19.14 -13.60 -13.94
C LEU A 361 20.51 -13.50 -13.24
N THR A 362 20.98 -14.62 -12.69
CA THR A 362 22.25 -14.69 -11.96
C THR A 362 23.49 -14.58 -12.84
N LEU A 363 23.40 -14.84 -14.15
CA LEU A 363 24.58 -14.75 -15.04
C LEU A 363 25.10 -13.31 -15.19
N PRO A 364 24.26 -12.31 -15.54
CA PRO A 364 24.73 -10.93 -15.57
C PRO A 364 25.05 -10.39 -14.15
N ALA A 365 24.35 -10.86 -13.09
CA ALA A 365 24.64 -10.46 -11.73
C ALA A 365 26.00 -10.95 -11.25
N TYR A 366 26.42 -12.14 -11.67
CA TYR A 366 27.70 -12.73 -11.28
C TYR A 366 28.91 -11.89 -11.76
N GLU A 367 28.81 -11.27 -12.92
CA GLU A 367 29.86 -10.40 -13.48
C GLU A 367 30.05 -9.09 -12.69
N LEU A 368 29.10 -8.76 -11.81
CA LEU A 368 29.17 -7.58 -10.92
C LEU A 368 29.71 -7.91 -9.52
N LEU A 369 29.94 -9.19 -9.21
CA LEU A 369 30.53 -9.61 -7.94
C LEU A 369 32.06 -9.54 -8.05
N GLU A 370 32.67 -8.73 -7.17
CA GLU A 370 34.13 -8.70 -6.97
C GLU A 370 34.62 -9.89 -6.15
#